data_202f452af3184f8b27f6b5f813c9f05e
#
_entry.id   202f452af3184f8b27f6b5f813c9f05e
#
_cell.length_a   1.000
_cell.length_b   1.000
_cell.length_c   1.000
_cell.angle_alpha   90.00
_cell.angle_beta   90.00
_cell.angle_gamma   90.00
#
_symmetry.space_group_name_H-M   'P 1'
#
loop_
_entity.id
_entity.type
_entity.pdbx_description
1 polymer ?
#
loop_
_entity_poly.entity_id
_entity_poly.type
_entity_poly.pdbx_seq_one_letter_code
_entity_poly.pdbx_strand_id
1 'polypeptide(L)'
;MKKTSPTSKKLSLTPPKPDGQMRRTRTAEPKPSPQKAGRKARDPGASTMSDYANMFESIRSLASSIHAINQKAVREYTPIVEAILRSPIPDTHHIERTLDGLLDFCCYEPALHLYKKLCRYYFYINPNATVQYIEAYRELWDSDKEANP
;
A
#
# COMPACT_ATOMS: atom_id res chain seq x y z
N MET A 1 -48.02 -4.05 27.47
CA MET A 1 -48.42 -2.64 27.78
C MET A 1 -47.24 -1.72 27.51
N LYS A 2 -47.50 -0.65 26.71
CA LYS A 2 -46.75 0.59 26.43
C LYS A 2 -45.41 0.43 25.68
N LYS A 3 -45.34 0.56 24.38
CA LYS A 3 -45.29 1.71 23.42
C LYS A 3 -44.63 2.98 23.98
N THR A 4 -43.47 3.37 23.36
CA THR A 4 -43.22 4.75 22.89
C THR A 4 -41.99 4.81 21.98
N SER A 5 -42.17 5.08 20.70
CA SER A 5 -41.31 5.96 19.89
C SER A 5 -41.78 7.40 20.13
N PRO A 6 -40.98 8.46 19.94
CA PRO A 6 -40.62 9.07 18.66
C PRO A 6 -39.27 9.84 18.74
N THR A 7 -38.66 10.48 17.79
CA THR A 7 -39.06 11.53 16.87
C THR A 7 -37.85 11.93 16.01
N SER A 8 -38.08 12.02 14.71
CA SER A 8 -37.24 12.70 13.72
C SER A 8 -37.02 14.19 14.04
N LYS A 9 -35.79 14.71 13.85
CA LYS A 9 -35.57 16.13 13.58
C LYS A 9 -34.67 16.29 12.34
N LYS A 10 -35.33 16.57 11.23
CA LYS A 10 -34.75 17.24 10.05
C LYS A 10 -34.31 18.65 10.45
N LEU A 11 -33.07 19.00 10.18
CA LEU A 11 -32.65 20.40 10.08
C LEU A 11 -32.10 20.62 8.65
N SER A 12 -32.93 21.26 7.86
CA SER A 12 -32.55 21.93 6.61
C SER A 12 -31.75 23.18 6.94
N LEU A 13 -30.59 23.32 6.35
CA LEU A 13 -29.90 24.61 6.27
C LEU A 13 -29.55 24.85 4.80
N THR A 14 -30.27 25.77 4.19
CA THR A 14 -30.02 26.43 2.91
C THR A 14 -28.82 27.38 3.00
N PRO A 15 -27.96 27.46 1.97
CA PRO A 15 -26.90 28.47 1.92
C PRO A 15 -27.44 29.79 1.35
N PRO A 16 -26.95 30.96 1.81
CA PRO A 16 -27.33 32.24 1.26
C PRO A 16 -26.51 32.60 0.00
N LYS A 17 -27.21 33.14 -1.00
CA LYS A 17 -26.64 33.86 -2.13
C LYS A 17 -26.07 35.21 -1.70
N PRO A 18 -25.01 35.70 -2.32
CA PRO A 18 -24.74 37.15 -2.37
C PRO A 18 -25.04 37.71 -3.75
N ASP A 19 -25.96 38.64 -3.77
CA ASP A 19 -26.11 39.66 -4.77
C ASP A 19 -25.15 40.81 -4.47
N GLY A 20 -24.65 41.48 -5.50
CA GLY A 20 -23.91 42.69 -5.33
C GLY A 20 -23.11 43.14 -6.53
N GLN A 21 -23.77 43.76 -7.42
CA GLN A 21 -23.38 44.47 -8.65
C GLN A 21 -22.31 45.55 -8.49
N MET A 22 -21.59 45.73 -9.61
CA MET A 22 -21.10 46.98 -10.23
C MET A 22 -19.97 47.78 -9.56
N ARG A 23 -18.84 47.90 -10.28
CA ARG A 23 -18.48 49.17 -10.98
C ARG A 23 -17.32 48.93 -11.95
N ARG A 24 -17.58 49.34 -13.20
CA ARG A 24 -16.60 49.57 -14.26
C ARG A 24 -15.79 50.81 -13.91
N THR A 25 -14.46 50.71 -13.93
CA THR A 25 -13.60 51.84 -14.23
C THR A 25 -12.54 51.39 -15.24
N ARG A 26 -12.67 52.01 -16.38
CA ARG A 26 -11.80 51.95 -17.54
C ARG A 26 -10.64 52.90 -17.26
N THR A 27 -9.41 52.40 -17.21
CA THR A 27 -8.23 53.24 -17.25
C THR A 27 -7.13 52.54 -18.04
N ALA A 28 -6.83 53.12 -19.18
CA ALA A 28 -5.64 53.16 -20.02
C ALA A 28 -4.53 52.12 -19.81
N GLU A 29 -4.28 51.34 -20.88
CA GLU A 29 -3.02 50.63 -21.14
C GLU A 29 -1.83 51.58 -21.21
N PRO A 30 -0.66 51.10 -20.69
CA PRO A 30 0.58 51.42 -21.34
C PRO A 30 1.16 50.15 -21.99
N LYS A 31 1.45 50.25 -23.29
CA LYS A 31 2.20 49.28 -24.09
C LYS A 31 3.47 48.86 -23.39
N PRO A 32 3.79 47.57 -23.20
CA PRO A 32 5.15 47.13 -22.90
C PRO A 32 5.94 46.99 -24.19
N SER A 33 7.12 47.60 -24.17
CA SER A 33 8.18 47.47 -25.14
C SER A 33 8.63 45.98 -25.26
N PRO A 34 9.16 45.58 -26.45
CA PRO A 34 9.63 44.20 -26.63
C PRO A 34 10.96 44.03 -25.91
N GLN A 35 10.91 43.42 -24.72
CA GLN A 35 12.10 42.88 -24.08
C GLN A 35 12.54 41.64 -24.86
N LYS A 36 13.72 41.74 -25.48
CA LYS A 36 14.48 40.61 -26.02
C LYS A 36 14.70 39.60 -24.90
N ALA A 37 13.83 38.60 -24.80
CA ALA A 37 14.07 37.40 -24.00
C ALA A 37 15.18 36.63 -24.68
N GLY A 38 16.39 36.69 -24.11
CA GLY A 38 17.46 35.77 -24.42
C GLY A 38 16.98 34.35 -24.13
N ARG A 39 16.64 33.62 -25.19
CA ARG A 39 16.44 32.18 -25.12
C ARG A 39 17.77 31.55 -24.76
N LYS A 40 18.03 31.33 -23.46
CA LYS A 40 18.99 30.35 -23.03
C LYS A 40 18.58 29.03 -23.65
N ALA A 41 19.33 28.55 -24.62
CA ALA A 41 19.19 27.21 -25.15
C ALA A 41 19.26 26.25 -23.97
N ARG A 42 18.15 25.63 -23.62
CA ARG A 42 18.13 24.48 -22.72
C ARG A 42 18.76 23.35 -23.49
N ASP A 43 19.95 22.95 -23.02
CA ASP A 43 20.65 21.76 -23.48
C ASP A 43 19.76 20.55 -23.19
N PRO A 44 19.19 19.85 -24.21
CA PRO A 44 18.25 18.76 -23.98
C PRO A 44 18.90 17.54 -23.33
N GLY A 45 20.24 17.49 -23.28
CA GLY A 45 20.98 16.37 -22.69
C GLY A 45 21.15 16.44 -21.17
N ALA A 46 21.18 17.64 -20.57
CA ALA A 46 21.38 17.80 -19.13
C ALA A 46 20.11 17.50 -18.32
N SER A 47 18.92 17.69 -18.91
CA SER A 47 17.63 17.42 -18.25
C SER A 47 17.38 15.91 -18.09
N THR A 48 17.74 15.10 -19.10
CA THR A 48 17.50 13.65 -19.08
C THR A 48 18.38 12.92 -18.05
N MET A 49 19.64 13.34 -17.89
CA MET A 49 20.55 12.72 -16.89
C MET A 49 20.11 13.02 -15.46
N SER A 50 19.59 14.22 -15.20
CA SER A 50 19.03 14.58 -13.89
C SER A 50 17.73 13.79 -13.59
N ASP A 51 16.90 13.59 -14.59
CA ASP A 51 15.64 12.84 -14.44
C ASP A 51 15.90 11.36 -14.16
N TYR A 52 16.89 10.76 -14.83
CA TYR A 52 17.32 9.39 -14.53
C TYR A 52 17.89 9.26 -13.10
N ALA A 53 18.74 10.21 -12.67
CA ALA A 53 19.29 10.19 -11.32
C ALA A 53 18.19 10.27 -10.24
N ASN A 54 17.21 11.15 -10.45
CA ASN A 54 16.06 11.30 -9.55
C ASN A 54 15.18 10.04 -9.53
N MET A 55 14.98 9.40 -10.68
CA MET A 55 14.25 8.15 -10.78
C MET A 55 14.98 7.01 -10.02
N PHE A 56 16.28 6.86 -10.19
CA PHE A 56 17.07 5.86 -9.46
C PHE A 56 17.03 6.08 -7.95
N GLU A 57 17.10 7.32 -7.50
CA GLU A 57 17.03 7.62 -6.06
C GLU A 57 15.63 7.31 -5.50
N SER A 58 14.57 7.58 -6.26
CA SER A 58 13.20 7.22 -5.89
C SER A 58 13.01 5.72 -5.79
N ILE A 59 13.56 4.95 -6.75
CA ILE A 59 13.52 3.48 -6.73
C ILE A 59 14.28 2.94 -5.52
N ARG A 60 15.46 3.46 -5.23
CA ARG A 60 16.27 3.06 -4.06
C ARG A 60 15.54 3.33 -2.76
N SER A 61 14.93 4.50 -2.62
CA SER A 61 14.11 4.86 -1.45
C SER A 61 12.93 3.92 -1.25
N LEU A 62 12.22 3.59 -2.35
CA LEU A 62 11.11 2.64 -2.32
C LEU A 62 11.58 1.25 -1.91
N ALA A 63 12.66 0.74 -2.49
CA ALA A 63 13.22 -0.56 -2.14
C ALA A 63 13.62 -0.63 -0.66
N SER A 64 14.23 0.43 -0.12
CA SER A 64 14.56 0.52 1.31
C SER A 64 13.32 0.51 2.19
N SER A 65 12.25 1.16 1.78
CA SER A 65 10.98 1.19 2.51
C SER A 65 10.31 -0.18 2.52
N ILE A 66 10.29 -0.88 1.38
CA ILE A 66 9.77 -2.25 1.28
C ILE A 66 10.57 -3.19 2.20
N HIS A 67 11.89 -3.09 2.19
CA HIS A 67 12.74 -3.90 3.05
C HIS A 67 12.45 -3.66 4.54
N ALA A 68 12.28 -2.41 4.95
CA ALA A 68 11.94 -2.06 6.33
C ALA A 68 10.55 -2.62 6.76
N ILE A 69 9.57 -2.59 5.85
CA ILE A 69 8.24 -3.18 6.08
C ILE A 69 8.36 -4.69 6.28
N ASN A 70 9.10 -5.38 5.42
CA ASN A 70 9.31 -6.82 5.51
C ASN A 70 10.02 -7.22 6.82
N GLN A 71 11.04 -6.48 7.23
CA GLN A 71 11.71 -6.69 8.51
C GLN A 71 10.76 -6.48 9.71
N LYS A 72 9.90 -5.47 9.64
CA LYS A 72 8.90 -5.21 10.67
C LYS A 72 7.90 -6.36 10.75
N ALA A 73 7.38 -6.84 9.62
CA ALA A 73 6.48 -7.97 9.56
C ALA A 73 7.09 -9.22 10.23
N VAL A 74 8.32 -9.58 9.91
CA VAL A 74 9.01 -10.72 10.54
C VAL A 74 9.09 -10.57 12.04
N ARG A 75 9.43 -9.38 12.55
CA ARG A 75 9.49 -9.13 14.00
C ARG A 75 8.14 -9.30 14.69
N GLU A 76 7.07 -8.90 14.03
CA GLU A 76 5.71 -9.02 14.57
C GLU A 76 5.16 -10.44 14.47
N TYR A 77 5.39 -11.14 13.36
CA TYR A 77 4.89 -12.49 13.16
C TYR A 77 5.69 -13.56 13.91
N THR A 78 6.98 -13.36 14.19
CA THR A 78 7.80 -14.34 14.92
C THR A 78 7.18 -14.77 16.26
N PRO A 79 6.83 -13.87 17.18
CA PRO A 79 6.23 -14.28 18.46
C PRO A 79 4.84 -14.91 18.27
N ILE A 80 4.07 -14.51 17.26
CA ILE A 80 2.76 -15.10 16.97
C ILE A 80 2.91 -16.55 16.54
N VAL A 81 3.77 -16.83 15.56
CA VAL A 81 4.06 -18.19 15.09
C VAL A 81 4.57 -19.04 16.23
N GLU A 82 5.49 -18.53 17.04
CA GLU A 82 6.00 -19.29 18.18
C GLU A 82 4.94 -19.58 19.25
N ALA A 83 4.01 -18.66 19.49
CA ALA A 83 2.89 -18.88 20.41
C ALA A 83 1.94 -19.96 19.89
N ILE A 84 1.62 -19.94 18.59
CA ILE A 84 0.81 -20.97 17.93
C ILE A 84 1.45 -22.35 18.08
N LEU A 85 2.75 -22.46 17.80
CA LEU A 85 3.48 -23.74 17.87
C LEU A 85 3.61 -24.31 19.29
N ARG A 86 3.57 -23.46 20.30
CA ARG A 86 3.62 -23.87 21.72
C ARG A 86 2.23 -24.16 22.29
N SER A 87 1.17 -23.76 21.61
CA SER A 87 -0.19 -23.95 22.10
C SER A 87 -0.55 -25.44 22.16
N PRO A 88 -1.06 -25.95 23.30
CA PRO A 88 -1.52 -27.33 23.40
C PRO A 88 -2.81 -27.58 22.64
N ILE A 89 -3.59 -26.53 22.35
CA ILE A 89 -4.84 -26.60 21.60
C ILE A 89 -4.67 -25.78 20.33
N PRO A 90 -4.66 -26.43 19.15
CA PRO A 90 -4.52 -25.71 17.90
C PRO A 90 -5.79 -24.93 17.57
N ASP A 91 -5.67 -23.62 17.35
CA ASP A 91 -6.71 -22.76 16.81
C ASP A 91 -6.51 -22.62 15.30
N THR A 92 -7.28 -23.37 14.52
CA THR A 92 -7.19 -23.40 13.06
C THR A 92 -7.42 -22.03 12.44
N HIS A 93 -8.38 -21.26 12.95
CA HIS A 93 -8.66 -19.92 12.45
C HIS A 93 -7.50 -18.94 12.69
N HIS A 94 -6.86 -19.03 13.84
CA HIS A 94 -5.68 -18.22 14.13
C HIS A 94 -4.48 -18.62 13.26
N ILE A 95 -4.29 -19.92 13.00
CA ILE A 95 -3.26 -20.43 12.10
C ILE A 95 -3.48 -19.91 10.68
N GLU A 96 -4.69 -20.07 10.14
CA GLU A 96 -5.05 -19.64 8.78
C GLU A 96 -4.85 -18.14 8.60
N ARG A 97 -5.36 -17.33 9.52
CA ARG A 97 -5.18 -15.88 9.50
C ARG A 97 -3.71 -15.46 9.56
N THR A 98 -2.89 -16.21 10.28
CA THR A 98 -1.44 -15.94 10.35
C THR A 98 -0.74 -16.33 9.06
N LEU A 99 -1.16 -17.45 8.42
CA LEU A 99 -0.66 -17.87 7.11
C LEU A 99 -1.03 -16.85 6.02
N ASP A 100 -2.27 -16.38 5.99
CA ASP A 100 -2.73 -15.34 5.05
C ASP A 100 -1.85 -14.09 5.17
N GLY A 101 -1.62 -13.61 6.37
CA GLY A 101 -0.81 -12.41 6.58
C GLY A 101 0.68 -12.61 6.29
N LEU A 102 1.24 -13.80 6.50
CA LEU A 102 2.64 -14.11 6.17
C LEU A 102 2.85 -14.26 4.67
N LEU A 103 1.83 -14.72 3.93
CA LEU A 103 1.91 -14.97 2.49
C LEU A 103 2.31 -13.71 1.71
N ASP A 104 1.83 -12.54 2.12
CA ASP A 104 2.14 -11.24 1.50
C ASP A 104 3.64 -10.86 1.61
N PHE A 105 4.34 -11.44 2.58
CA PHE A 105 5.76 -11.14 2.86
C PHE A 105 6.71 -12.26 2.43
N CYS A 106 6.23 -13.31 1.75
CA CYS A 106 7.06 -14.46 1.36
C CYS A 106 8.13 -14.17 0.31
N CYS A 107 8.14 -12.99 -0.31
CA CYS A 107 9.26 -12.48 -1.10
C CYS A 107 10.52 -12.24 -0.25
N TYR A 108 10.36 -12.09 1.06
CA TYR A 108 11.45 -11.92 2.01
C TYR A 108 11.77 -13.22 2.73
N GLU A 109 12.98 -13.74 2.55
CA GLU A 109 13.37 -15.07 3.01
C GLU A 109 13.07 -15.36 4.49
N PRO A 110 13.32 -14.46 5.47
CA PRO A 110 12.93 -14.70 6.85
C PRO A 110 11.43 -14.89 7.08
N ALA A 111 10.57 -14.18 6.34
CA ALA A 111 9.12 -14.38 6.39
C ALA A 111 8.72 -15.73 5.79
N LEU A 112 9.33 -16.11 4.67
CA LEU A 112 9.13 -17.42 4.05
C LEU A 112 9.52 -18.56 5.00
N HIS A 113 10.56 -18.40 5.81
CA HIS A 113 10.92 -19.38 6.83
C HIS A 113 9.83 -19.56 7.89
N LEU A 114 9.22 -18.45 8.37
CA LEU A 114 8.10 -18.52 9.30
C LEU A 114 6.88 -19.19 8.66
N TYR A 115 6.57 -18.83 7.42
CA TYR A 115 5.49 -19.43 6.65
C TYR A 115 5.66 -20.95 6.51
N LYS A 116 6.82 -21.41 6.04
CA LYS A 116 7.13 -22.84 5.92
C LYS A 116 7.06 -23.58 7.27
N LYS A 117 7.51 -22.95 8.34
CA LYS A 117 7.45 -23.51 9.69
C LYS A 117 6.00 -23.72 10.14
N LEU A 118 5.15 -22.73 9.90
CA LEU A 118 3.73 -22.79 10.24
C LEU A 118 2.95 -23.77 9.35
N CYS A 119 3.24 -23.82 8.03
CA CYS A 119 2.67 -24.83 7.13
C CYS A 119 3.00 -26.27 7.56
N ARG A 120 4.24 -26.54 7.98
CA ARG A 120 4.63 -27.87 8.48
C ARG A 120 3.82 -28.27 9.71
N TYR A 121 3.60 -27.34 10.63
CA TYR A 121 2.77 -27.58 11.81
C TYR A 121 1.31 -27.80 11.43
N TYR A 122 0.77 -26.95 10.54
CA TYR A 122 -0.62 -27.02 10.12
C TYR A 122 -0.95 -28.27 9.31
N PHE A 123 0.02 -28.84 8.62
CA PHE A 123 -0.13 -30.09 7.87
C PHE A 123 -0.59 -31.26 8.73
N TYR A 124 -0.16 -31.35 9.98
CA TYR A 124 -0.60 -32.39 10.92
C TYR A 124 -2.04 -32.16 11.43
N ILE A 125 -2.58 -30.97 11.28
CA ILE A 125 -3.91 -30.58 11.74
C ILE A 125 -4.90 -30.67 10.58
N ASN A 126 -4.59 -30.02 9.46
CA ASN A 126 -5.41 -29.96 8.26
C ASN A 126 -4.54 -30.02 6.97
N PRO A 127 -4.26 -31.24 6.47
CA PRO A 127 -3.44 -31.41 5.27
C PRO A 127 -4.04 -30.72 4.03
N ASN A 128 -5.36 -30.79 3.85
CA ASN A 128 -6.02 -30.25 2.67
C ASN A 128 -5.91 -28.72 2.61
N ALA A 129 -6.14 -28.04 3.71
CA ALA A 129 -5.97 -26.59 3.77
C ALA A 129 -4.49 -26.19 3.58
N THR A 130 -3.56 -26.97 4.14
CA THR A 130 -2.11 -26.70 3.96
C THR A 130 -1.69 -26.79 2.50
N VAL A 131 -2.22 -27.72 1.73
CA VAL A 131 -1.94 -27.83 0.28
C VAL A 131 -2.39 -26.55 -0.44
N GLN A 132 -3.56 -26.00 -0.12
CA GLN A 132 -4.06 -24.75 -0.70
C GLN A 132 -3.12 -23.57 -0.40
N TYR A 133 -2.57 -23.49 0.80
CA TYR A 133 -1.57 -22.46 1.15
C TYR A 133 -0.26 -22.62 0.37
N ILE A 134 0.20 -23.86 0.15
CA ILE A 134 1.38 -24.12 -0.67
C ILE A 134 1.15 -23.74 -2.12
N GLU A 135 -0.03 -24.04 -2.67
CA GLU A 135 -0.43 -23.64 -4.03
C GLU A 135 -0.51 -22.12 -4.17
N ALA A 136 -1.15 -21.42 -3.21
CA ALA A 136 -1.21 -19.97 -3.19
C ALA A 136 0.19 -19.32 -3.14
N TYR A 137 1.12 -19.90 -2.37
CA TYR A 137 2.51 -19.44 -2.38
C TYR A 137 3.16 -19.62 -3.75
N ARG A 138 2.95 -20.75 -4.41
CA ARG A 138 3.53 -21.03 -5.74
C ARG A 138 2.98 -20.08 -6.80
N GLU A 139 1.69 -19.83 -6.78
CA GLU A 139 1.03 -18.89 -7.70
C GLU A 139 1.57 -17.46 -7.55
N LEU A 140 1.78 -17.00 -6.31
CA LEU A 140 2.20 -15.61 -6.04
C LEU A 140 3.70 -15.38 -6.22
N TRP A 141 4.54 -16.38 -5.91
CA TRP A 141 5.98 -16.15 -5.74
C TRP A 141 6.88 -17.07 -6.56
N ASP A 142 6.38 -18.21 -7.07
CA ASP A 142 7.16 -19.18 -7.86
C ASP A 142 6.73 -19.25 -9.34
N SER A 143 5.60 -18.65 -9.73
CA SER A 143 5.09 -18.71 -11.11
C SER A 143 6.06 -18.10 -12.13
N ASP A 144 6.88 -17.13 -11.74
CA ASP A 144 7.87 -16.50 -12.64
C ASP A 144 9.11 -17.36 -12.89
N LYS A 145 9.35 -18.41 -12.09
CA LYS A 145 10.51 -19.29 -12.26
C LYS A 145 10.30 -20.36 -13.35
N GLU A 146 9.05 -20.66 -13.68
CA GLU A 146 8.72 -21.63 -14.76
C GLU A 146 8.72 -20.98 -16.15
N ALA A 147 8.71 -19.64 -16.24
CA ALA A 147 8.65 -18.92 -17.51
C ALA A 147 10.03 -18.73 -18.20
N ASN A 148 11.13 -19.16 -17.59
CA ASN A 148 12.47 -19.03 -18.17
C ASN A 148 13.21 -20.38 -18.16
N PRO A 149 13.11 -21.16 -19.26
CA PRO A 149 13.87 -22.41 -19.43
C PRO A 149 15.36 -22.16 -19.67
#